data_af3b5f08706864f514bd3fbfdaf6d8fe
#
_entry.id   af3b5f08706864f514bd3fbfdaf6d8fe
#
_cell.length_a   1.000
_cell.length_b   1.000
_cell.length_c   1.000
_cell.angle_alpha   90.00
_cell.angle_beta   90.00
_cell.angle_gamma   90.00
#
_symmetry.space_group_name_H-M   'P 1'
#
loop_
_entity.id
_entity.type
_entity.pdbx_description
1 polymer ?
#
loop_
_entity_poly.entity_id
_entity_poly.type
_entity_poly.pdbx_seq_one_letter_code
_entity_poly.pdbx_strand_id
1 'polypeptide(L)'
;MNQSDLWDQLILLPNYLGHHLLLSLSALLAGIVVCLPLAVLVTRVRSLQWPVLTFASVAQTIPGIALLALMVPLLGQIGFLPAFIALILYSMLPILRNTVTGIMGLAPEIIEAALGLGMTSGQRLIRVELPLASPVIIAGIRTATVWVVGTATLSTPVGATSLGNYIFSGLQTQNSAAVFVGCVAAASLAIVLDQLIHLAELAIQRRSRMLGWVTGFGLVSIVMIALMPLVPITRSARESMPVVLGAASFTEQYILAEAFSQRLSQDGLTVSSRPGMGSAILFEALINGHIDCYVTYTGTVWTNFMKREDIPSRKVILEQMTDWLQRNYQVQTLGALGFENTYALAMLKKKAEASRITSIEDLSLYASQLS
;
A
#
# COMPACT_ATOMS: atom_id res chain seq x y z
N MET A 1 17.21 16.44 -14.29
CA MET A 1 17.42 15.22 -13.47
C MET A 1 18.91 15.02 -13.37
N ASN A 2 19.51 15.28 -12.20
CA ASN A 2 20.96 15.14 -12.00
C ASN A 2 21.32 13.66 -11.85
N GLN A 3 22.48 13.25 -12.37
CA GLN A 3 22.96 11.86 -12.24
C GLN A 3 23.16 11.45 -10.77
N SER A 4 23.61 12.36 -9.91
CA SER A 4 23.74 12.16 -8.47
C SER A 4 22.42 11.75 -7.81
N ASP A 5 21.32 12.44 -8.15
CA ASP A 5 19.99 12.18 -7.55
C ASP A 5 19.47 10.79 -7.89
N LEU A 6 19.78 10.27 -9.08
CA LEU A 6 19.41 8.91 -9.48
C LEU A 6 20.18 7.84 -8.70
N TRP A 7 21.47 8.02 -8.49
CA TRP A 7 22.30 7.07 -7.76
C TRP A 7 21.85 6.96 -6.31
N ASP A 8 21.54 8.09 -5.66
CA ASP A 8 21.06 8.11 -4.28
C ASP A 8 19.73 7.35 -4.14
N GLN A 9 18.84 7.46 -5.14
CA GLN A 9 17.59 6.69 -5.15
C GLN A 9 17.82 5.19 -5.37
N LEU A 10 18.76 4.80 -6.23
CA LEU A 10 19.04 3.39 -6.51
C LEU A 10 19.62 2.63 -5.30
N ILE A 11 20.33 3.29 -4.39
CA ILE A 11 20.83 2.70 -3.15
C ILE A 11 19.68 2.20 -2.25
N LEU A 12 18.55 2.92 -2.23
CA LEU A 12 17.38 2.57 -1.42
C LEU A 12 16.51 1.48 -2.06
N LEU A 13 16.69 1.23 -3.37
CA LEU A 13 15.83 0.35 -4.16
C LEU A 13 15.73 -1.09 -3.60
N PRO A 14 16.80 -1.76 -3.18
CA PRO A 14 16.72 -3.14 -2.67
C PRO A 14 15.79 -3.25 -1.45
N ASN A 15 15.85 -2.26 -0.56
CA ASN A 15 15.02 -2.25 0.65
C ASN A 15 13.53 -2.09 0.30
N TYR A 16 13.17 -1.07 -0.46
CA TYR A 16 11.77 -0.85 -0.86
C TYR A 16 11.23 -1.97 -1.74
N LEU A 17 12.04 -2.51 -2.64
CA LEU A 17 11.67 -3.63 -3.49
C LEU A 17 11.41 -4.92 -2.66
N GLY A 18 12.26 -5.22 -1.69
CA GLY A 18 12.08 -6.38 -0.82
C GLY A 18 10.78 -6.31 -0.03
N HIS A 19 10.50 -5.18 0.63
CA HIS A 19 9.24 -4.99 1.37
C HIS A 19 8.01 -5.03 0.46
N HIS A 20 8.10 -4.42 -0.73
CA HIS A 20 7.03 -4.41 -1.71
C HIS A 20 6.71 -5.83 -2.22
N LEU A 21 7.74 -6.61 -2.52
CA LEU A 21 7.60 -8.02 -2.91
C LEU A 21 7.03 -8.87 -1.77
N LEU A 22 7.54 -8.71 -0.55
CA LEU A 22 7.03 -9.43 0.61
C LEU A 22 5.53 -9.18 0.81
N LEU A 23 5.11 -7.92 0.75
CA LEU A 23 3.71 -7.53 0.90
C LEU A 23 2.84 -8.07 -0.26
N SER A 24 3.24 -7.83 -1.49
CA SER A 24 2.44 -8.20 -2.67
C SER A 24 2.36 -9.71 -2.89
N LEU A 25 3.48 -10.43 -2.75
CA LEU A 25 3.48 -11.89 -2.95
C LEU A 25 2.77 -12.63 -1.82
N SER A 26 2.95 -12.19 -0.56
CA SER A 26 2.22 -12.80 0.55
C SER A 26 0.71 -12.60 0.42
N ALA A 27 0.27 -11.38 0.06
CA ALA A 27 -1.15 -11.10 -0.18
C ALA A 27 -1.72 -11.89 -1.37
N LEU A 28 -0.97 -12.00 -2.46
CA LEU A 28 -1.36 -12.79 -3.62
C LEU A 28 -1.48 -14.28 -3.26
N LEU A 29 -0.50 -14.84 -2.57
CA LEU A 29 -0.50 -16.23 -2.14
C LEU A 29 -1.69 -16.52 -1.21
N ALA A 30 -1.93 -15.65 -0.22
CA ALA A 30 -3.09 -15.78 0.67
C ALA A 30 -4.41 -15.68 -0.13
N GLY A 31 -4.50 -14.75 -1.08
CA GLY A 31 -5.63 -14.63 -2.01
C GLY A 31 -5.86 -15.90 -2.82
N ILE A 32 -4.82 -16.51 -3.37
CA ILE A 32 -4.91 -17.79 -4.10
C ILE A 32 -5.41 -18.90 -3.18
N VAL A 33 -4.81 -19.05 -1.99
CA VAL A 33 -5.15 -20.09 -1.01
C VAL A 33 -6.62 -19.99 -0.56
N VAL A 34 -7.15 -18.78 -0.42
CA VAL A 34 -8.55 -18.55 -0.03
C VAL A 34 -9.49 -18.68 -1.24
N CYS A 35 -9.14 -18.06 -2.37
CA CYS A 35 -10.06 -17.95 -3.50
C CYS A 35 -10.20 -19.22 -4.32
N LEU A 36 -9.16 -20.05 -4.47
CA LEU A 36 -9.28 -21.28 -5.26
C LEU A 36 -10.27 -22.28 -4.62
N PRO A 37 -10.17 -22.63 -3.31
CA PRO A 37 -11.16 -23.49 -2.68
C PRO A 37 -12.57 -22.87 -2.67
N LEU A 38 -12.66 -21.56 -2.43
CA LEU A 38 -13.93 -20.84 -2.45
C LEU A 38 -14.57 -20.85 -3.84
N ALA A 39 -13.80 -20.67 -4.90
CA ALA A 39 -14.29 -20.77 -6.28
C ALA A 39 -14.79 -22.18 -6.60
N VAL A 40 -14.05 -23.22 -6.20
CA VAL A 40 -14.50 -24.60 -6.34
C VAL A 40 -15.83 -24.83 -5.60
N LEU A 41 -15.95 -24.36 -4.36
CA LEU A 41 -17.19 -24.44 -3.59
C LEU A 41 -18.35 -23.75 -4.32
N VAL A 42 -18.13 -22.57 -4.81
CA VAL A 42 -19.11 -21.75 -5.57
C VAL A 42 -19.58 -22.48 -6.83
N THR A 43 -18.72 -23.24 -7.53
CA THR A 43 -19.14 -24.03 -8.69
C THR A 43 -20.02 -25.23 -8.32
N ARG A 44 -19.94 -25.71 -7.06
CA ARG A 44 -20.77 -26.81 -6.55
C ARG A 44 -22.08 -26.34 -5.92
N VAL A 45 -22.06 -25.16 -5.27
CA VAL A 45 -23.20 -24.57 -4.56
C VAL A 45 -23.65 -23.28 -5.28
N ARG A 46 -24.55 -23.45 -6.22
CA ARG A 46 -25.01 -22.36 -7.11
C ARG A 46 -25.54 -21.13 -6.37
N SER A 47 -26.16 -21.33 -5.19
CA SER A 47 -26.68 -20.23 -4.35
C SER A 47 -25.58 -19.31 -3.81
N LEU A 48 -24.34 -19.79 -3.68
CA LEU A 48 -23.20 -18.97 -3.23
C LEU A 48 -22.55 -18.17 -4.36
N GLN A 49 -22.83 -18.50 -5.63
CA GLN A 49 -22.16 -17.87 -6.76
C GLN A 49 -22.40 -16.35 -6.81
N TRP A 50 -23.67 -15.95 -6.74
CA TRP A 50 -24.02 -14.53 -6.80
C TRP A 50 -23.45 -13.73 -5.59
N PRO A 51 -23.69 -14.11 -4.32
CA PRO A 51 -23.20 -13.31 -3.21
C PRO A 51 -21.66 -13.25 -3.12
N VAL A 52 -20.92 -14.34 -3.41
CA VAL A 52 -19.47 -14.35 -3.34
C VAL A 52 -18.85 -13.48 -4.46
N LEU A 53 -19.32 -13.62 -5.70
CA LEU A 53 -18.82 -12.79 -6.80
C LEU A 53 -19.23 -11.33 -6.67
N THR A 54 -20.42 -11.05 -6.12
CA THR A 54 -20.86 -9.68 -5.84
C THR A 54 -20.00 -9.04 -4.75
N PHE A 55 -19.73 -9.75 -3.65
CA PHE A 55 -18.83 -9.26 -2.60
C PHE A 55 -17.45 -8.90 -3.17
N ALA A 56 -16.84 -9.81 -3.92
CA ALA A 56 -15.54 -9.56 -4.55
C ALA A 56 -15.59 -8.37 -5.53
N SER A 57 -16.69 -8.24 -6.29
CA SER A 57 -16.89 -7.10 -7.20
C SER A 57 -17.01 -5.78 -6.45
N VAL A 58 -17.81 -5.73 -5.38
CA VAL A 58 -17.97 -4.54 -4.54
C VAL A 58 -16.64 -4.14 -3.90
N ALA A 59 -15.87 -5.10 -3.35
CA ALA A 59 -14.55 -4.82 -2.78
C ALA A 59 -13.62 -4.15 -3.80
N GLN A 60 -13.69 -4.54 -5.07
CA GLN A 60 -12.85 -3.98 -6.14
C GLN A 60 -13.36 -2.61 -6.66
N THR A 61 -14.62 -2.23 -6.42
CA THR A 61 -15.13 -0.89 -6.78
C THR A 61 -14.70 0.19 -5.79
N ILE A 62 -14.32 -0.19 -4.57
CA ILE A 62 -13.81 0.76 -3.58
C ILE A 62 -12.45 1.27 -4.06
N PRO A 63 -12.19 2.60 -4.12
CA PRO A 63 -10.87 3.11 -4.48
C PRO A 63 -9.76 2.53 -3.58
N GLY A 64 -8.63 2.11 -4.19
CA GLY A 64 -7.56 1.40 -3.46
C GLY A 64 -7.10 2.08 -2.20
N ILE A 65 -6.84 3.37 -2.28
CA ILE A 65 -6.42 4.16 -1.11
C ILE A 65 -7.51 4.22 -0.03
N ALA A 66 -8.80 4.24 -0.42
CA ALA A 66 -9.90 4.25 0.54
C ALA A 66 -10.04 2.90 1.25
N LEU A 67 -9.89 1.78 0.54
CA LEU A 67 -9.91 0.45 1.14
C LEU A 67 -8.74 0.26 2.12
N LEU A 68 -7.54 0.67 1.72
CA LEU A 68 -6.35 0.64 2.58
C LEU A 68 -6.57 1.47 3.86
N ALA A 69 -7.07 2.71 3.72
CA ALA A 69 -7.34 3.59 4.85
C ALA A 69 -8.43 3.02 5.78
N LEU A 70 -9.46 2.37 5.22
CA LEU A 70 -10.54 1.74 5.99
C LEU A 70 -10.03 0.56 6.86
N MET A 71 -9.03 -0.19 6.38
CA MET A 71 -8.47 -1.31 7.14
C MET A 71 -7.75 -0.86 8.41
N VAL A 72 -7.22 0.37 8.46
CA VAL A 72 -6.50 0.88 9.64
C VAL A 72 -7.40 0.94 10.88
N PRO A 73 -8.53 1.68 10.89
CA PRO A 73 -9.41 1.72 12.06
C PRO A 73 -10.12 0.37 12.34
N LEU A 74 -10.38 -0.45 11.31
CA LEU A 74 -10.99 -1.77 11.49
C LEU A 74 -10.08 -2.75 12.23
N LEU A 75 -8.77 -2.66 12.02
CA LEU A 75 -7.79 -3.57 12.61
C LEU A 75 -7.06 -2.95 13.82
N GLY A 76 -7.23 -1.64 14.07
CA GLY A 76 -6.51 -0.92 15.11
C GLY A 76 -4.99 -0.92 14.91
N GLN A 77 -4.50 -1.12 13.69
CA GLN A 77 -3.08 -1.25 13.35
C GLN A 77 -2.76 -0.49 12.08
N ILE A 78 -1.47 -0.13 11.93
CA ILE A 78 -0.91 0.47 10.70
C ILE A 78 0.12 -0.46 10.07
N GLY A 79 0.50 -0.17 8.83
CA GLY A 79 1.61 -0.84 8.14
C GLY A 79 1.20 -2.11 7.41
N PHE A 80 1.93 -3.20 7.63
CA PHE A 80 1.83 -4.40 6.82
C PHE A 80 0.44 -5.05 6.84
N LEU A 81 -0.16 -5.26 8.02
CA LEU A 81 -1.40 -6.05 8.14
C LEU A 81 -2.63 -5.41 7.47
N PRO A 82 -2.93 -4.10 7.64
CA PRO A 82 -3.99 -3.43 6.89
C PRO A 82 -3.79 -3.50 5.38
N ALA A 83 -2.56 -3.26 4.92
CA ALA A 83 -2.22 -3.35 3.50
C ALA A 83 -2.38 -4.78 2.96
N PHE A 84 -1.90 -5.78 3.68
CA PHE A 84 -2.00 -7.19 3.35
C PHE A 84 -3.46 -7.63 3.14
N ILE A 85 -4.36 -7.30 4.09
CA ILE A 85 -5.78 -7.67 3.99
C ILE A 85 -6.47 -6.94 2.83
N ALA A 86 -6.21 -5.64 2.65
CA ALA A 86 -6.75 -4.90 1.53
C ALA A 86 -6.32 -5.50 0.18
N LEU A 87 -5.06 -5.89 0.03
CA LEU A 87 -4.53 -6.51 -1.19
C LEU A 87 -5.12 -7.90 -1.45
N ILE A 88 -5.38 -8.70 -0.40
CA ILE A 88 -6.13 -9.95 -0.54
C ILE A 88 -7.51 -9.67 -1.15
N LEU A 89 -8.25 -8.71 -0.60
CA LEU A 89 -9.59 -8.35 -1.11
C LEU A 89 -9.52 -7.93 -2.59
N TYR A 90 -8.50 -7.17 -2.98
CA TYR A 90 -8.28 -6.80 -4.39
C TYR A 90 -7.95 -7.97 -5.30
N SER A 91 -7.27 -9.00 -4.80
CA SER A 91 -6.94 -10.19 -5.58
C SER A 91 -8.14 -11.11 -5.81
N MET A 92 -9.19 -11.00 -4.97
CA MET A 92 -10.30 -11.97 -4.95
C MET A 92 -11.05 -12.04 -6.28
N LEU A 93 -11.47 -10.91 -6.83
CA LEU A 93 -12.37 -10.91 -8.00
C LEU A 93 -11.75 -11.59 -9.23
N PRO A 94 -10.52 -11.23 -9.68
CA PRO A 94 -9.93 -11.88 -10.84
C PRO A 94 -9.68 -13.38 -10.61
N ILE A 95 -9.26 -13.80 -9.41
CA ILE A 95 -9.02 -15.22 -9.11
C ILE A 95 -10.35 -15.98 -9.08
N LEU A 96 -11.35 -15.51 -8.34
CA LEU A 96 -12.65 -16.16 -8.22
C LEU A 96 -13.35 -16.25 -9.56
N ARG A 97 -13.47 -15.12 -10.27
CA ARG A 97 -14.21 -15.07 -11.55
C ARG A 97 -13.59 -15.99 -12.58
N ASN A 98 -12.27 -15.94 -12.77
CA ASN A 98 -11.60 -16.78 -13.76
C ASN A 98 -11.64 -18.26 -13.37
N THR A 99 -11.50 -18.61 -12.10
CA THR A 99 -11.59 -20.00 -11.63
C THR A 99 -13.00 -20.55 -11.85
N VAL A 100 -14.03 -19.81 -11.48
CA VAL A 100 -15.42 -20.21 -11.70
C VAL A 100 -15.71 -20.35 -13.19
N THR A 101 -15.32 -19.38 -14.01
CA THR A 101 -15.51 -19.43 -15.47
C THR A 101 -14.75 -20.58 -16.09
N GLY A 102 -13.51 -20.84 -15.67
CA GLY A 102 -12.69 -21.93 -16.18
C GLY A 102 -13.28 -23.32 -15.90
N ILE A 103 -13.79 -23.53 -14.66
CA ILE A 103 -14.40 -24.81 -14.29
C ILE A 103 -15.78 -24.98 -14.95
N MET A 104 -16.62 -23.96 -14.92
CA MET A 104 -17.98 -24.02 -15.48
C MET A 104 -18.01 -23.97 -17.00
N GLY A 105 -16.95 -23.50 -17.64
CA GLY A 105 -16.83 -23.46 -19.11
C GLY A 105 -16.32 -24.75 -19.75
N LEU A 106 -16.10 -25.80 -18.97
CA LEU A 106 -15.72 -27.10 -19.52
C LEU A 106 -16.89 -27.74 -20.27
N ALA A 107 -16.57 -28.39 -21.43
CA ALA A 107 -17.57 -29.05 -22.24
C ALA A 107 -18.30 -30.16 -21.43
N PRO A 108 -19.64 -30.20 -21.45
CA PRO A 108 -20.42 -31.18 -20.68
C PRO A 108 -20.02 -32.64 -21.01
N GLU A 109 -19.64 -32.93 -22.26
CA GLU A 109 -19.24 -34.24 -22.72
C GLU A 109 -18.00 -34.77 -21.98
N ILE A 110 -17.07 -33.87 -21.60
CA ILE A 110 -15.88 -34.24 -20.83
C ILE A 110 -16.28 -34.67 -19.42
N ILE A 111 -17.23 -33.93 -18.83
CA ILE A 111 -17.74 -34.24 -17.49
C ILE A 111 -18.52 -35.54 -17.47
N GLU A 112 -19.36 -35.80 -18.51
CA GLU A 112 -20.09 -37.06 -18.68
C GLU A 112 -19.16 -38.25 -18.88
N ALA A 113 -18.12 -38.10 -19.71
CA ALA A 113 -17.12 -39.13 -19.90
C ALA A 113 -16.39 -39.50 -18.60
N ALA A 114 -16.04 -38.50 -17.78
CA ALA A 114 -15.42 -38.73 -16.47
C ALA A 114 -16.35 -39.45 -15.50
N LEU A 115 -17.64 -39.14 -15.53
CA LEU A 115 -18.67 -39.83 -14.75
C LEU A 115 -18.87 -41.28 -15.25
N GLY A 116 -18.91 -41.49 -16.56
CA GLY A 116 -19.01 -42.82 -17.17
C GLY A 116 -17.83 -43.74 -16.82
N LEU A 117 -16.65 -43.18 -16.57
CA LEU A 117 -15.47 -43.88 -16.06
C LEU A 117 -15.52 -44.15 -14.56
N GLY A 118 -16.60 -43.80 -13.86
CA GLY A 118 -16.76 -44.00 -12.42
C GLY A 118 -15.93 -43.08 -11.53
N MET A 119 -15.49 -41.91 -12.01
CA MET A 119 -14.72 -40.98 -11.23
C MET A 119 -15.57 -40.35 -10.11
N THR A 120 -15.04 -40.33 -8.89
CA THR A 120 -15.64 -39.55 -7.79
C THR A 120 -15.51 -38.06 -8.07
N SER A 121 -16.33 -37.21 -7.40
CA SER A 121 -16.28 -35.75 -7.57
C SER A 121 -14.90 -35.15 -7.29
N GLY A 122 -14.17 -35.70 -6.30
CA GLY A 122 -12.79 -35.26 -6.01
C GLY A 122 -11.79 -35.68 -7.08
N GLN A 123 -11.91 -36.93 -7.59
CA GLN A 123 -11.06 -37.43 -8.70
C GLN A 123 -11.29 -36.61 -9.97
N ARG A 124 -12.55 -36.32 -10.30
CA ARG A 124 -12.92 -35.50 -11.44
C ARG A 124 -12.36 -34.08 -11.31
N LEU A 125 -12.50 -33.44 -10.12
CA LEU A 125 -11.97 -32.12 -9.87
C LEU A 125 -10.44 -32.07 -10.12
N ILE A 126 -9.69 -32.98 -9.48
CA ILE A 126 -8.20 -32.92 -9.52
C ILE A 126 -7.62 -33.41 -10.85
N ARG A 127 -8.22 -34.43 -11.47
CA ARG A 127 -7.64 -35.08 -12.66
C ARG A 127 -8.18 -34.54 -13.98
N VAL A 128 -9.36 -33.91 -13.97
CA VAL A 128 -10.03 -33.43 -15.19
C VAL A 128 -10.29 -31.93 -15.15
N GLU A 129 -11.09 -31.47 -14.18
CA GLU A 129 -11.58 -30.11 -14.18
C GLU A 129 -10.46 -29.08 -13.97
N LEU A 130 -9.66 -29.21 -12.90
CA LEU A 130 -8.58 -28.26 -12.61
C LEU A 130 -7.49 -28.24 -13.70
N PRO A 131 -7.00 -29.38 -14.21
CA PRO A 131 -6.03 -29.35 -15.31
C PRO A 131 -6.56 -28.68 -16.58
N LEU A 132 -7.80 -28.92 -16.95
CA LEU A 132 -8.40 -28.32 -18.16
C LEU A 132 -8.76 -26.85 -17.95
N ALA A 133 -9.16 -26.46 -16.75
CA ALA A 133 -9.46 -25.06 -16.40
C ALA A 133 -8.18 -24.24 -16.10
N SER A 134 -7.01 -24.89 -15.93
CA SER A 134 -5.78 -24.25 -15.48
C SER A 134 -5.35 -23.02 -16.31
N PRO A 135 -5.48 -22.97 -17.66
CA PRO A 135 -5.11 -21.80 -18.43
C PRO A 135 -5.95 -20.55 -18.02
N VAL A 136 -7.25 -20.74 -17.80
CA VAL A 136 -8.16 -19.66 -17.40
C VAL A 136 -7.89 -19.26 -15.95
N ILE A 137 -7.62 -20.22 -15.06
CA ILE A 137 -7.26 -19.96 -13.66
C ILE A 137 -5.96 -19.16 -13.60
N ILE A 138 -4.93 -19.56 -14.35
CA ILE A 138 -3.64 -18.87 -14.38
C ILE A 138 -3.80 -17.45 -14.94
N ALA A 139 -4.63 -17.25 -15.97
CA ALA A 139 -4.94 -15.91 -16.48
C ALA A 139 -5.56 -15.01 -15.38
N GLY A 140 -6.43 -15.56 -14.53
CA GLY A 140 -6.98 -14.86 -13.36
C GLY A 140 -5.90 -14.51 -12.33
N ILE A 141 -4.98 -15.41 -12.04
CA ILE A 141 -3.86 -15.19 -11.12
C ILE A 141 -2.91 -14.12 -11.69
N ARG A 142 -2.60 -14.14 -12.98
CA ARG A 142 -1.78 -13.11 -13.65
C ARG A 142 -2.42 -11.73 -13.52
N THR A 143 -3.71 -11.64 -13.80
CA THR A 143 -4.46 -10.38 -13.62
C THR A 143 -4.40 -9.91 -12.17
N ALA A 144 -4.64 -10.80 -11.20
CA ALA A 144 -4.54 -10.46 -9.78
C ALA A 144 -3.12 -10.00 -9.40
N THR A 145 -2.07 -10.62 -9.94
CA THR A 145 -0.67 -10.25 -9.69
C THR A 145 -0.40 -8.81 -10.09
N VAL A 146 -0.76 -8.43 -11.31
CA VAL A 146 -0.57 -7.05 -11.81
C VAL A 146 -1.33 -6.04 -10.95
N TRP A 147 -2.59 -6.35 -10.61
CA TRP A 147 -3.40 -5.48 -9.74
C TRP A 147 -2.82 -5.34 -8.34
N VAL A 148 -2.42 -6.44 -7.70
CA VAL A 148 -1.86 -6.46 -6.34
C VAL A 148 -0.54 -5.68 -6.29
N VAL A 149 0.38 -5.93 -7.25
CA VAL A 149 1.65 -5.21 -7.33
C VAL A 149 1.44 -3.71 -7.55
N GLY A 150 0.56 -3.33 -8.48
CA GLY A 150 0.24 -1.91 -8.71
C GLY A 150 -0.38 -1.25 -7.48
N THR A 151 -1.37 -1.89 -6.86
CA THR A 151 -2.07 -1.34 -5.68
C THR A 151 -1.19 -1.31 -4.43
N ALA A 152 -0.22 -2.22 -4.30
CA ALA A 152 0.73 -2.22 -3.17
C ALA A 152 1.57 -0.92 -3.10
N THR A 153 1.74 -0.18 -4.20
CA THR A 153 2.35 1.16 -4.15
C THR A 153 1.53 2.16 -3.32
N LEU A 154 0.21 1.97 -3.23
CA LEU A 154 -0.69 2.82 -2.46
C LEU A 154 -0.69 2.50 -0.95
N SER A 155 0.10 1.53 -0.49
CA SER A 155 0.16 1.14 0.92
C SER A 155 1.01 2.07 1.80
N THR A 156 1.83 2.92 1.19
CA THR A 156 2.69 3.87 1.92
C THR A 156 1.91 4.82 2.84
N PRO A 157 0.80 5.45 2.43
CA PRO A 157 0.01 6.32 3.30
C PRO A 157 -0.57 5.64 4.54
N VAL A 158 -0.72 4.31 4.53
CA VAL A 158 -1.18 3.53 5.69
C VAL A 158 -0.02 2.95 6.52
N GLY A 159 1.20 3.41 6.27
CA GLY A 159 2.40 3.07 7.03
C GLY A 159 3.12 1.80 6.59
N ALA A 160 2.74 1.18 5.47
CA ALA A 160 3.46 0.04 4.92
C ALA A 160 4.60 0.50 4.02
N THR A 161 5.77 -0.12 4.16
CA THR A 161 6.92 0.15 3.28
C THR A 161 6.71 -0.53 1.93
N SER A 162 6.87 0.22 0.86
CA SER A 162 6.71 -0.27 -0.51
C SER A 162 7.45 0.61 -1.52
N LEU A 163 7.43 0.26 -2.82
CA LEU A 163 7.88 1.14 -3.90
C LEU A 163 7.10 2.46 -3.97
N GLY A 164 5.92 2.52 -3.34
CA GLY A 164 5.15 3.75 -3.17
C GLY A 164 5.87 4.82 -2.36
N ASN A 165 6.82 4.46 -1.47
CA ASN A 165 7.62 5.44 -0.75
C ASN A 165 8.36 6.39 -1.69
N TYR A 166 8.90 5.89 -2.81
CA TYR A 166 9.49 6.74 -3.85
C TYR A 166 8.49 7.70 -4.46
N ILE A 167 7.30 7.20 -4.79
CA ILE A 167 6.28 7.99 -5.49
C ILE A 167 5.75 9.08 -4.55
N PHE A 168 5.35 8.73 -3.35
CA PHE A 168 4.75 9.68 -2.41
C PHE A 168 5.78 10.70 -1.89
N SER A 169 6.99 10.26 -1.48
CA SER A 169 8.02 11.21 -1.05
C SER A 169 8.48 12.09 -2.19
N GLY A 170 8.68 11.52 -3.39
CA GLY A 170 9.10 12.26 -4.56
C GLY A 170 8.10 13.34 -5.01
N LEU A 171 6.79 13.04 -4.94
CA LEU A 171 5.74 14.03 -5.22
C LEU A 171 5.77 15.18 -4.20
N GLN A 172 5.93 14.87 -2.91
CA GLN A 172 5.94 15.88 -1.85
C GLN A 172 7.22 16.73 -1.85
N THR A 173 8.37 16.12 -2.12
CA THR A 173 9.66 16.83 -2.17
C THR A 173 9.99 17.38 -3.56
N GLN A 174 9.06 17.28 -4.52
CA GLN A 174 9.26 17.66 -5.91
C GLN A 174 10.49 16.98 -6.57
N ASN A 175 10.85 15.80 -6.08
CA ASN A 175 11.93 15.00 -6.62
C ASN A 175 11.42 14.06 -7.73
N SER A 176 11.45 14.57 -8.97
CA SER A 176 11.00 13.81 -10.15
C SER A 176 11.81 12.53 -10.38
N ALA A 177 13.08 12.47 -9.93
CA ALA A 177 13.92 11.28 -10.06
C ALA A 177 13.37 10.14 -9.17
N ALA A 178 13.01 10.44 -7.92
CA ALA A 178 12.39 9.46 -7.03
C ALA A 178 11.07 8.92 -7.60
N VAL A 179 10.18 9.81 -8.07
CA VAL A 179 8.91 9.40 -8.70
C VAL A 179 9.16 8.48 -9.89
N PHE A 180 10.10 8.86 -10.77
CA PHE A 180 10.44 8.07 -11.95
C PHE A 180 10.97 6.68 -11.57
N VAL A 181 11.93 6.60 -10.63
CA VAL A 181 12.47 5.31 -10.14
C VAL A 181 11.36 4.44 -9.56
N GLY A 182 10.49 5.00 -8.72
CA GLY A 182 9.38 4.26 -8.12
C GLY A 182 8.39 3.72 -9.15
N CYS A 183 8.00 4.55 -10.12
CA CYS A 183 7.08 4.14 -11.20
C CYS A 183 7.68 3.06 -12.09
N VAL A 184 8.94 3.25 -12.55
CA VAL A 184 9.63 2.28 -13.41
C VAL A 184 9.86 0.97 -12.68
N ALA A 185 10.29 1.01 -11.41
CA ALA A 185 10.49 -0.19 -10.62
C ALA A 185 9.19 -0.98 -10.41
N ALA A 186 8.08 -0.31 -10.06
CA ALA A 186 6.79 -0.97 -9.87
C ALA A 186 6.24 -1.56 -11.17
N ALA A 187 6.31 -0.82 -12.28
CA ALA A 187 5.87 -1.30 -13.60
C ALA A 187 6.72 -2.48 -14.08
N SER A 188 8.04 -2.38 -13.98
CA SER A 188 8.96 -3.46 -14.36
C SER A 188 8.71 -4.72 -13.53
N LEU A 189 8.50 -4.57 -12.22
CA LEU A 189 8.18 -5.68 -11.33
C LEU A 189 6.89 -6.38 -11.73
N ALA A 190 5.82 -5.62 -12.01
CA ALA A 190 4.55 -6.19 -12.45
C ALA A 190 4.70 -6.98 -13.76
N ILE A 191 5.44 -6.42 -14.73
CA ILE A 191 5.71 -7.08 -16.01
C ILE A 191 6.55 -8.35 -15.80
N VAL A 192 7.61 -8.28 -14.99
CA VAL A 192 8.48 -9.45 -14.72
C VAL A 192 7.68 -10.57 -14.08
N LEU A 193 6.85 -10.29 -13.07
CA LEU A 193 6.01 -11.29 -12.42
C LEU A 193 4.98 -11.88 -13.37
N ASP A 194 4.30 -11.06 -14.18
CA ASP A 194 3.35 -11.54 -15.19
C ASP A 194 4.03 -12.48 -16.19
N GLN A 195 5.20 -12.08 -16.72
CA GLN A 195 5.94 -12.90 -17.67
C GLN A 195 6.46 -14.20 -17.05
N LEU A 196 6.92 -14.18 -15.80
CA LEU A 196 7.34 -15.41 -15.11
C LEU A 196 6.19 -16.41 -14.94
N ILE A 197 5.00 -15.93 -14.54
CA ILE A 197 3.82 -16.78 -14.43
C ILE A 197 3.41 -17.32 -15.81
N HIS A 198 3.46 -16.50 -16.85
CA HIS A 198 3.20 -16.93 -18.22
C HIS A 198 4.20 -17.99 -18.71
N LEU A 199 5.50 -17.79 -18.46
CA LEU A 199 6.53 -18.78 -18.80
C LEU A 199 6.35 -20.09 -18.01
N ALA A 200 5.91 -20.03 -16.74
CA ALA A 200 5.57 -21.22 -15.97
C ALA A 200 4.39 -21.98 -16.60
N GLU A 201 3.37 -21.29 -17.05
CA GLU A 201 2.24 -21.86 -17.79
C GLU A 201 2.71 -22.57 -19.06
N LEU A 202 3.52 -21.89 -19.90
CA LEU A 202 4.08 -22.46 -21.12
C LEU A 202 5.00 -23.66 -20.85
N ALA A 203 5.77 -23.65 -19.75
CA ALA A 203 6.63 -24.76 -19.36
C ALA A 203 5.81 -26.03 -19.09
N ILE A 204 4.67 -25.88 -18.43
CA ILE A 204 3.74 -26.99 -18.14
C ILE A 204 3.08 -27.48 -19.43
N GLN A 205 2.52 -26.56 -20.24
CA GLN A 205 1.82 -26.90 -21.49
C GLN A 205 2.74 -27.59 -22.49
N ARG A 206 3.95 -27.09 -22.69
CA ARG A 206 4.94 -27.61 -23.64
C ARG A 206 5.79 -28.76 -23.07
N ARG A 207 5.60 -29.12 -21.79
CA ARG A 207 6.44 -30.09 -21.05
C ARG A 207 7.93 -29.83 -21.21
N SER A 208 8.31 -28.54 -21.31
CA SER A 208 9.70 -28.10 -21.52
C SER A 208 10.46 -27.99 -20.20
N ARG A 209 11.43 -28.88 -19.99
CA ARG A 209 12.31 -28.84 -18.82
C ARG A 209 13.10 -27.54 -18.73
N MET A 210 13.58 -27.02 -19.89
CA MET A 210 14.35 -25.78 -19.94
C MET A 210 13.53 -24.57 -19.44
N LEU A 211 12.31 -24.40 -19.93
CA LEU A 211 11.40 -23.34 -19.47
C LEU A 211 11.08 -23.51 -17.98
N GLY A 212 10.89 -24.75 -17.50
CA GLY A 212 10.67 -25.04 -16.08
C GLY A 212 11.85 -24.62 -15.20
N TRP A 213 13.09 -24.84 -15.63
CA TRP A 213 14.27 -24.38 -14.90
C TRP A 213 14.40 -22.85 -14.89
N VAL A 214 14.16 -22.19 -16.03
CA VAL A 214 14.22 -20.71 -16.12
C VAL A 214 13.19 -20.07 -15.20
N THR A 215 11.94 -20.55 -15.25
CA THR A 215 10.87 -20.01 -14.39
C THR A 215 11.09 -20.34 -12.92
N GLY A 216 11.54 -21.55 -12.61
CA GLY A 216 11.87 -21.95 -11.24
C GLY A 216 12.96 -21.08 -10.64
N PHE A 217 14.05 -20.85 -11.36
CA PHE A 217 15.14 -19.97 -10.92
C PHE A 217 14.66 -18.52 -10.74
N GLY A 218 13.87 -17.99 -11.70
CA GLY A 218 13.30 -16.65 -11.61
C GLY A 218 12.40 -16.47 -10.37
N LEU A 219 11.50 -17.43 -10.12
CA LEU A 219 10.62 -17.40 -8.94
C LEU A 219 11.41 -17.51 -7.63
N VAL A 220 12.40 -18.40 -7.56
CA VAL A 220 13.27 -18.51 -6.37
C VAL A 220 14.03 -17.20 -6.13
N SER A 221 14.58 -16.58 -7.16
CA SER A 221 15.27 -15.30 -7.03
C SER A 221 14.34 -14.20 -6.49
N ILE A 222 13.11 -14.11 -6.97
CA ILE A 222 12.12 -13.15 -6.49
C ILE A 222 11.74 -13.43 -5.03
N VAL A 223 11.53 -14.69 -4.66
CA VAL A 223 11.24 -15.08 -3.27
C VAL A 223 12.42 -14.73 -2.36
N MET A 224 13.65 -14.97 -2.79
CA MET A 224 14.85 -14.59 -2.02
C MET A 224 14.91 -13.08 -1.78
N ILE A 225 14.61 -12.25 -2.79
CA ILE A 225 14.54 -10.79 -2.64
C ILE A 225 13.39 -10.41 -1.70
N ALA A 226 12.23 -11.06 -1.81
CA ALA A 226 11.09 -10.82 -0.93
C ALA A 226 11.38 -11.16 0.54
N LEU A 227 12.20 -12.17 0.80
CA LEU A 227 12.57 -12.59 2.15
C LEU A 227 13.73 -11.78 2.74
N MET A 228 14.44 -10.99 1.94
CA MET A 228 15.57 -10.19 2.38
C MET A 228 15.24 -9.27 3.60
N PRO A 229 14.09 -8.60 3.68
CA PRO A 229 13.72 -7.79 4.84
C PRO A 229 13.52 -8.59 6.13
N LEU A 230 13.29 -9.90 6.04
CA LEU A 230 13.11 -10.79 7.21
C LEU A 230 14.42 -11.34 7.75
N VAL A 231 15.52 -11.22 6.99
CA VAL A 231 16.85 -11.66 7.46
C VAL A 231 17.33 -10.61 8.46
N PRO A 232 17.48 -10.97 9.75
CA PRO A 232 18.05 -10.04 10.71
C PRO A 232 19.51 -9.83 10.28
N ILE A 233 19.81 -8.66 9.74
CA ILE A 233 21.19 -8.19 9.68
C ILE A 233 21.61 -8.14 11.13
N THR A 234 22.55 -9.01 11.52
CA THR A 234 23.04 -9.17 12.90
C THR A 234 23.47 -7.81 13.47
N ARG A 235 22.46 -7.07 13.98
CA ARG A 235 22.70 -5.95 14.86
C ARG A 235 23.07 -6.56 16.21
N SER A 236 24.21 -6.14 16.71
CA SER A 236 24.75 -6.58 17.99
C SER A 236 23.67 -6.58 19.07
N ALA A 237 23.56 -7.66 19.84
CA ALA A 237 22.51 -7.92 20.83
C ALA A 237 22.47 -6.92 22.03
N ARG A 238 22.89 -5.68 21.86
CA ARG A 238 22.91 -4.59 22.83
C ARG A 238 22.12 -3.34 22.39
N GLU A 239 21.41 -3.39 21.25
CA GLU A 239 20.64 -2.20 20.81
C GLU A 239 19.27 -2.20 21.48
N SER A 240 18.98 -1.13 22.23
CA SER A 240 17.66 -0.74 22.73
C SER A 240 16.64 -0.77 21.58
N MET A 241 15.36 -1.04 21.87
CA MET A 241 14.29 -0.96 20.88
C MET A 241 14.41 0.37 20.12
N PRO A 242 14.31 0.35 18.77
CA PRO A 242 14.48 1.55 17.98
C PRO A 242 13.35 2.54 18.29
N VAL A 243 13.67 3.81 18.45
CA VAL A 243 12.70 4.90 18.50
C VAL A 243 12.06 5.04 17.12
N VAL A 244 10.74 4.88 17.03
CA VAL A 244 10.00 4.94 15.78
C VAL A 244 9.45 6.35 15.57
N LEU A 245 10.00 7.08 14.59
CA LEU A 245 9.55 8.41 14.20
C LEU A 245 8.51 8.34 13.09
N GLY A 246 7.32 8.92 13.33
CA GLY A 246 6.33 9.13 12.29
C GLY A 246 6.52 10.46 11.57
N ALA A 247 6.18 10.54 10.27
CA ALA A 247 6.13 11.80 9.55
C ALA A 247 4.95 11.83 8.57
N ALA A 248 4.24 12.95 8.55
CA ALA A 248 3.18 13.18 7.59
C ALA A 248 3.74 13.37 6.17
N SER A 249 2.86 13.35 5.17
CA SER A 249 3.22 13.50 3.76
C SER A 249 3.42 14.96 3.32
N PHE A 250 4.04 15.80 4.16
CA PHE A 250 4.38 17.20 3.86
C PHE A 250 5.90 17.35 3.82
N THR A 251 6.40 18.23 2.96
CA THR A 251 7.86 18.41 2.74
C THR A 251 8.61 18.68 4.03
N GLU A 252 8.11 19.59 4.87
CA GLU A 252 8.72 19.96 6.15
C GLU A 252 8.74 18.77 7.14
N GLN A 253 7.79 17.87 7.07
CA GLN A 253 7.73 16.69 7.94
C GLN A 253 8.87 15.71 7.66
N TYR A 254 9.23 15.54 6.38
CA TYR A 254 10.39 14.72 6.00
C TYR A 254 11.69 15.33 6.54
N ILE A 255 11.84 16.66 6.40
CA ILE A 255 13.02 17.40 6.89
C ILE A 255 13.14 17.25 8.42
N LEU A 256 12.04 17.46 9.14
CA LEU A 256 12.03 17.38 10.60
C LEU A 256 12.29 15.96 11.09
N ALA A 257 11.64 14.95 10.47
CA ALA A 257 11.85 13.56 10.85
C ALA A 257 13.31 13.14 10.62
N GLU A 258 13.93 13.57 9.53
CA GLU A 258 15.33 13.29 9.24
C GLU A 258 16.26 14.01 10.24
N ALA A 259 15.99 15.28 10.54
CA ALA A 259 16.76 16.04 11.52
C ALA A 259 16.70 15.40 12.92
N PHE A 260 15.52 14.98 13.37
CA PHE A 260 15.34 14.26 14.64
C PHE A 260 16.03 12.89 14.59
N SER A 261 15.92 12.15 13.50
CA SER A 261 16.56 10.86 13.32
C SER A 261 18.09 10.97 13.46
N GLN A 262 18.68 11.95 12.79
CA GLN A 262 20.12 12.20 12.87
C GLN A 262 20.54 12.62 14.28
N ARG A 263 19.78 13.50 14.93
CA ARG A 263 20.09 13.95 16.28
C ARG A 263 20.04 12.82 17.31
N LEU A 264 18.96 12.04 17.31
CA LEU A 264 18.81 10.89 18.20
C LEU A 264 19.89 9.81 17.95
N SER A 265 20.26 9.62 16.69
CA SER A 265 21.34 8.69 16.34
C SER A 265 22.70 9.15 16.84
N GLN A 266 22.98 10.47 16.84
CA GLN A 266 24.17 11.05 17.44
C GLN A 266 24.22 10.84 18.95
N ASP A 267 23.07 10.81 19.61
CA ASP A 267 22.94 10.53 21.05
C ASP A 267 22.95 9.01 21.35
N GLY A 268 23.23 8.17 20.35
CA GLY A 268 23.41 6.70 20.50
C GLY A 268 22.11 5.89 20.45
N LEU A 269 20.98 6.50 20.08
CA LEU A 269 19.69 5.80 19.93
C LEU A 269 19.58 5.21 18.53
N THR A 270 19.02 4.00 18.44
CA THR A 270 18.61 3.44 17.15
C THR A 270 17.28 4.05 16.75
N VAL A 271 17.18 4.58 15.54
CA VAL A 271 15.97 5.25 15.04
C VAL A 271 15.43 4.54 13.81
N SER A 272 14.11 4.37 13.77
CA SER A 272 13.37 3.88 12.60
C SER A 272 12.37 4.97 12.18
N SER A 273 12.41 5.40 10.93
CA SER A 273 11.49 6.42 10.43
C SER A 273 10.37 5.80 9.58
N ARG A 274 9.14 6.30 9.76
CA ARG A 274 7.95 5.95 8.97
C ARG A 274 7.36 7.20 8.32
N PRO A 275 7.93 7.65 7.21
CA PRO A 275 7.48 8.86 6.53
C PRO A 275 6.29 8.61 5.59
N GLY A 276 5.59 9.69 5.22
CA GLY A 276 4.57 9.68 4.17
C GLY A 276 3.19 9.21 4.61
N MET A 277 2.92 9.17 5.92
CA MET A 277 1.65 8.75 6.46
C MET A 277 0.61 9.87 6.44
N GLY A 278 -0.68 9.52 6.35
CA GLY A 278 -1.77 10.48 6.54
C GLY A 278 -1.85 10.97 7.99
N SER A 279 -2.23 12.24 8.21
CA SER A 279 -2.26 12.83 9.56
C SER A 279 -3.16 12.07 10.55
N ALA A 280 -4.31 11.56 10.11
CA ALA A 280 -5.19 10.75 10.94
C ALA A 280 -4.55 9.40 11.30
N ILE A 281 -3.85 8.79 10.35
CA ILE A 281 -3.16 7.51 10.56
C ILE A 281 -1.97 7.67 11.50
N LEU A 282 -1.24 8.80 11.42
CA LEU A 282 -0.16 9.13 12.38
C LEU A 282 -0.69 9.25 13.80
N PHE A 283 -1.82 9.91 13.99
CA PHE A 283 -2.42 10.05 15.31
C PHE A 283 -2.83 8.67 15.86
N GLU A 284 -3.53 7.87 15.08
CA GLU A 284 -3.87 6.49 15.46
C GLU A 284 -2.62 5.64 15.74
N ALA A 285 -1.55 5.81 14.96
CA ALA A 285 -0.29 5.12 15.16
C ALA A 285 0.38 5.47 16.50
N LEU A 286 0.32 6.75 16.90
CA LEU A 286 0.88 7.22 18.16
C LEU A 286 0.10 6.67 19.35
N ILE A 287 -1.22 6.81 19.36
CA ILE A 287 -2.04 6.37 20.51
C ILE A 287 -2.06 4.86 20.69
N ASN A 288 -1.80 4.09 19.62
CA ASN A 288 -1.67 2.63 19.66
C ASN A 288 -0.21 2.15 19.85
N GLY A 289 0.77 3.06 20.05
CA GLY A 289 2.16 2.70 20.29
C GLY A 289 2.90 2.11 19.08
N HIS A 290 2.45 2.38 17.87
CA HIS A 290 3.12 1.95 16.63
C HIS A 290 4.20 2.91 16.17
N ILE A 291 4.16 4.14 16.65
CA ILE A 291 5.22 5.15 16.59
C ILE A 291 5.39 5.76 17.98
N ASP A 292 6.62 6.20 18.29
CA ASP A 292 6.93 6.80 19.58
C ASP A 292 6.73 8.31 19.59
N CYS A 293 7.01 8.97 18.48
CA CYS A 293 6.75 10.39 18.34
C CYS A 293 6.62 10.84 16.87
N TYR A 294 6.01 11.97 16.66
CA TYR A 294 5.94 12.67 15.39
C TYR A 294 5.72 14.17 15.59
N VAL A 295 5.99 14.96 14.56
CA VAL A 295 5.69 16.39 14.54
C VAL A 295 4.29 16.60 13.98
N THR A 296 3.49 17.44 14.64
CA THR A 296 2.15 17.81 14.17
C THR A 296 1.87 19.29 14.39
N TYR A 297 0.82 19.79 13.75
CA TYR A 297 0.36 21.15 13.93
C TYR A 297 -0.75 21.21 14.97
N THR A 298 -0.68 22.20 15.86
CA THR A 298 -1.70 22.40 16.90
C THR A 298 -3.10 22.53 16.29
N GLY A 299 -3.24 23.23 15.15
CA GLY A 299 -4.50 23.36 14.43
C GLY A 299 -5.07 22.02 13.97
N THR A 300 -4.22 21.09 13.52
CA THR A 300 -4.68 19.75 13.09
C THR A 300 -5.28 18.98 14.28
N VAL A 301 -4.64 19.03 15.43
CA VAL A 301 -5.17 18.37 16.64
C VAL A 301 -6.45 19.04 17.09
N TRP A 302 -6.46 20.37 17.13
CA TRP A 302 -7.59 21.18 17.58
C TRP A 302 -8.87 20.92 16.77
N THR A 303 -8.78 21.05 15.44
CA THR A 303 -9.96 20.93 14.56
C THR A 303 -10.31 19.49 14.26
N ASN A 304 -9.31 18.64 13.94
CA ASN A 304 -9.61 17.30 13.42
C ASN A 304 -9.83 16.26 14.52
N PHE A 305 -9.13 16.37 15.66
CA PHE A 305 -9.22 15.36 16.72
C PHE A 305 -10.05 15.83 17.90
N MET A 306 -9.84 17.07 18.38
CA MET A 306 -10.66 17.66 19.45
C MET A 306 -12.02 18.16 18.96
N LYS A 307 -12.24 18.25 17.63
CA LYS A 307 -13.49 18.74 16.99
C LYS A 307 -13.89 20.14 17.46
N ARG A 308 -12.90 21.03 17.66
CA ARG A 308 -13.11 22.42 18.05
C ARG A 308 -13.12 23.33 16.83
N GLU A 309 -14.03 24.28 16.78
CA GLU A 309 -14.20 25.26 15.70
C GLU A 309 -13.80 26.69 16.15
N ASP A 310 -13.71 26.91 17.46
CA ASP A 310 -13.25 28.16 18.03
C ASP A 310 -11.76 28.41 17.80
N ILE A 311 -11.34 29.64 17.66
CA ILE A 311 -9.97 30.06 17.37
C ILE A 311 -9.45 30.93 18.53
N PRO A 312 -9.13 30.35 19.69
CA PRO A 312 -8.52 31.10 20.79
C PRO A 312 -7.05 31.42 20.48
N SER A 313 -6.38 32.10 21.44
CA SER A 313 -4.96 32.38 21.26
C SER A 313 -4.12 31.11 21.18
N ARG A 314 -2.98 31.15 20.47
CA ARG A 314 -2.05 30.00 20.28
C ARG A 314 -1.65 29.35 21.61
N LYS A 315 -1.42 30.16 22.63
CA LYS A 315 -1.05 29.67 23.97
C LYS A 315 -2.17 28.81 24.55
N VAL A 316 -3.41 29.27 24.47
CA VAL A 316 -4.59 28.53 24.95
C VAL A 316 -4.79 27.24 24.16
N ILE A 317 -4.62 27.27 22.82
CA ILE A 317 -4.69 26.06 22.01
C ILE A 317 -3.65 25.02 22.47
N LEU A 318 -2.39 25.44 22.63
CA LEU A 318 -1.31 24.55 23.04
C LEU A 318 -1.55 23.94 24.43
N GLU A 319 -1.96 24.77 25.40
CA GLU A 319 -2.26 24.30 26.77
C GLU A 319 -3.43 23.30 26.78
N GLN A 320 -4.55 23.65 26.16
CA GLN A 320 -5.73 22.79 26.16
C GLN A 320 -5.50 21.50 25.34
N MET A 321 -4.77 21.56 24.23
CA MET A 321 -4.38 20.42 23.45
C MET A 321 -3.47 19.48 24.26
N THR A 322 -2.47 20.03 24.95
CA THR A 322 -1.56 19.26 25.80
C THR A 322 -2.31 18.49 26.89
N ASP A 323 -3.19 19.20 27.59
CA ASP A 323 -4.04 18.60 28.62
C ASP A 323 -4.97 17.53 28.08
N TRP A 324 -5.57 17.76 26.89
CA TRP A 324 -6.48 16.82 26.26
C TRP A 324 -5.75 15.54 25.79
N LEU A 325 -4.58 15.68 25.17
CA LEU A 325 -3.75 14.56 24.74
C LEU A 325 -3.30 13.71 25.94
N GLN A 326 -2.86 14.36 27.01
CA GLN A 326 -2.42 13.67 28.22
C GLN A 326 -3.56 12.90 28.90
N ARG A 327 -4.76 13.51 29.04
CA ARG A 327 -5.90 12.90 29.76
C ARG A 327 -6.55 11.77 28.98
N ASN A 328 -6.69 11.92 27.67
CA ASN A 328 -7.45 10.97 26.86
C ASN A 328 -6.58 9.83 26.30
N TYR A 329 -5.29 10.08 26.04
CA TYR A 329 -4.44 9.15 25.31
C TYR A 329 -3.08 8.91 25.99
N GLN A 330 -2.78 9.57 27.11
CA GLN A 330 -1.48 9.50 27.78
C GLN A 330 -0.30 9.96 26.90
N VAL A 331 -0.59 10.81 25.92
CA VAL A 331 0.40 11.37 24.99
C VAL A 331 0.95 12.66 25.55
N GLN A 332 2.27 12.75 25.63
CA GLN A 332 2.98 13.94 26.12
C GLN A 332 3.34 14.85 24.94
N THR A 333 3.02 16.15 25.08
CA THR A 333 3.50 17.19 24.16
C THR A 333 4.89 17.64 24.62
N LEU A 334 5.92 17.47 23.78
CA LEU A 334 7.31 17.79 24.13
C LEU A 334 7.63 19.29 24.00
N GLY A 335 6.85 20.04 23.25
CA GLY A 335 6.98 21.48 23.08
C GLY A 335 6.67 21.98 21.67
N ALA A 336 6.64 23.30 21.52
CA ALA A 336 6.45 23.95 20.23
C ALA A 336 7.80 24.17 19.54
N LEU A 337 7.86 23.91 18.22
CA LEU A 337 9.07 24.05 17.40
C LEU A 337 9.32 25.50 16.94
N GLY A 338 8.38 26.43 17.21
CA GLY A 338 8.55 27.86 16.97
C GLY A 338 8.31 28.33 15.54
N PHE A 339 7.72 27.51 14.67
CA PHE A 339 7.31 27.91 13.31
C PHE A 339 5.82 27.64 13.07
N GLU A 340 5.30 28.22 12.00
CA GLU A 340 3.92 28.09 11.57
C GLU A 340 3.85 27.63 10.12
N ASN A 341 2.81 26.83 9.84
CA ASN A 341 2.40 26.51 8.48
C ASN A 341 1.00 27.09 8.25
N THR A 342 0.96 28.32 7.72
CA THR A 342 -0.28 29.04 7.44
C THR A 342 -0.63 28.94 5.96
N TYR A 343 -1.94 28.86 5.70
CA TYR A 343 -2.42 28.96 4.32
C TYR A 343 -2.29 30.40 3.82
N ALA A 344 -1.86 30.55 2.56
CA ALA A 344 -1.86 31.80 1.84
C ALA A 344 -2.50 31.62 0.47
N LEU A 345 -3.30 32.59 0.06
CA LEU A 345 -3.80 32.65 -1.31
C LEU A 345 -2.72 33.24 -2.22
N ALA A 346 -2.37 32.51 -3.27
CA ALA A 346 -1.41 32.96 -4.26
C ALA A 346 -2.08 33.19 -5.61
N MET A 347 -1.74 34.28 -6.27
CA MET A 347 -2.19 34.62 -7.60
C MET A 347 -1.01 35.05 -8.47
N LEU A 348 -1.07 34.79 -9.78
CA LEU A 348 -0.06 35.28 -10.72
C LEU A 348 -0.03 36.82 -10.66
N LYS A 349 1.14 37.40 -10.46
CA LYS A 349 1.33 38.87 -10.36
C LYS A 349 0.67 39.61 -11.49
N LYS A 350 0.86 39.18 -12.74
CA LYS A 350 0.22 39.77 -13.92
C LYS A 350 -1.30 39.78 -13.85
N LYS A 351 -1.91 38.70 -13.31
CA LYS A 351 -3.36 38.60 -13.16
C LYS A 351 -3.87 39.48 -12.02
N ALA A 352 -3.14 39.53 -10.91
CA ALA A 352 -3.45 40.41 -9.78
C ALA A 352 -3.41 41.89 -10.20
N GLU A 353 -2.38 42.31 -10.88
CA GLU A 353 -2.21 43.69 -11.40
C GLU A 353 -3.32 44.04 -12.41
N ALA A 354 -3.61 43.16 -13.38
CA ALA A 354 -4.64 43.39 -14.38
C ALA A 354 -6.04 43.54 -13.76
N SER A 355 -6.34 42.79 -12.69
CA SER A 355 -7.60 42.82 -11.99
C SER A 355 -7.60 43.75 -10.75
N ARG A 356 -6.50 44.44 -10.50
CA ARG A 356 -6.32 45.32 -9.31
C ARG A 356 -6.64 44.65 -7.98
N ILE A 357 -6.27 43.37 -7.87
CA ILE A 357 -6.48 42.57 -6.65
C ILE A 357 -5.22 42.71 -5.79
N THR A 358 -5.37 43.24 -4.59
CA THR A 358 -4.29 43.45 -3.62
C THR A 358 -4.56 42.77 -2.28
N SER A 359 -5.82 42.40 -2.03
CA SER A 359 -6.27 41.74 -0.80
C SER A 359 -7.27 40.62 -1.09
N ILE A 360 -7.58 39.82 -0.06
CA ILE A 360 -8.58 38.75 -0.17
C ILE A 360 -9.98 39.34 -0.40
N GLU A 361 -10.26 40.50 0.20
CA GLU A 361 -11.53 41.19 0.04
C GLU A 361 -11.79 41.60 -1.41
N ASP A 362 -10.75 42.01 -2.15
CA ASP A 362 -10.87 42.35 -3.56
C ASP A 362 -11.33 41.18 -4.42
N LEU A 363 -11.03 39.93 -4.01
CA LEU A 363 -11.46 38.73 -4.71
C LEU A 363 -12.99 38.60 -4.78
N SER A 364 -13.71 39.08 -3.79
CA SER A 364 -15.18 39.02 -3.75
C SER A 364 -15.83 39.76 -4.92
N LEU A 365 -15.19 40.83 -5.40
CA LEU A 365 -15.66 41.63 -6.54
C LEU A 365 -15.48 40.91 -7.88
N TYR A 366 -14.56 39.96 -7.94
CA TYR A 366 -14.21 39.21 -9.13
C TYR A 366 -14.59 37.72 -9.08
N ALA A 367 -15.28 37.28 -8.01
CA ALA A 367 -15.59 35.87 -7.80
C ALA A 367 -16.29 35.21 -9.00
N SER A 368 -17.15 35.94 -9.69
CA SER A 368 -17.84 35.47 -10.91
C SER A 368 -16.95 35.36 -12.16
N GLN A 369 -15.75 35.93 -12.13
CA GLN A 369 -14.80 35.96 -13.28
C GLN A 369 -13.58 35.06 -13.05
N LEU A 370 -13.46 34.44 -11.88
CA LEU A 370 -12.32 33.61 -11.46
C LEU A 370 -12.57 32.10 -11.62
N SER A 371 -13.50 31.71 -12.46
CA SER A 371 -13.78 30.31 -12.81
C SER A 371 -12.72 29.68 -13.70
#